data_bdbd0732d7b57c5ae7ed8601d2155535
#
_entry.id   bdbd0732d7b57c5ae7ed8601d2155535
#
_cell.length_a   1.000
_cell.length_b   1.000
_cell.length_c   1.000
_cell.angle_alpha   90.00
_cell.angle_beta   90.00
_cell.angle_gamma   90.00
#
_symmetry.space_group_name_H-M   'P 1'
#
loop_
_entity.id
_entity.type
_entity.pdbx_description
1 polymer ?
#
loop_
_entity_poly.entity_id
_entity_poly.type
_entity_poly.pdbx_seq_one_letter_code
_entity_poly.pdbx_strand_id
1 'polypeptide(L)'
;MTQGLRRTEIPWRSVVPIVATVCTVMMATIAAALPAPKELDQVLMVTIPAGSFLRGSMEPKGRADEWPQQSVYLDAFAIDQVEVTNERYMAFITTTGHRNPPDPYDAGLLVSVKGIEHLPIVQVTWYDAKAYCSWAKKRLPTEAEWEKAARGTDGRRYPWGDEPPSVTRANFDREWDERNTLRPVGSLPAGDSPYGVKDMAGNAREWVQDWYDPHYYADAPEQNPTGPEKGVVRSIRGGSWHSPSADIGAASRGRGGFALQTHGTGFRCARSSK
;
A
#
# COMPACT_ATOMS: atom_id res chain seq x y z
N MET A 1 -84.12 59.52 3.13
CA MET A 1 -84.07 58.46 2.08
C MET A 1 -83.09 57.44 2.52
N THR A 2 -83.55 56.36 3.20
CA THR A 2 -82.74 55.28 3.76
C THR A 2 -83.29 53.97 3.24
N GLN A 3 -82.55 53.30 2.35
CA GLN A 3 -82.86 52.00 1.88
C GLN A 3 -82.12 50.94 2.76
N GLY A 4 -82.94 50.07 3.37
CA GLY A 4 -82.53 48.94 4.13
C GLY A 4 -82.03 47.78 3.30
N LEU A 5 -80.86 47.26 3.63
CA LEU A 5 -80.31 46.05 3.07
C LEU A 5 -80.85 44.83 3.87
N ARG A 6 -81.48 43.93 3.19
CA ARG A 6 -81.95 42.65 3.71
C ARG A 6 -80.82 41.67 3.84
N ARG A 7 -80.61 41.06 5.02
CA ARG A 7 -79.74 39.91 5.22
C ARG A 7 -80.38 38.66 4.71
N THR A 8 -79.77 37.98 3.80
CA THR A 8 -80.12 36.60 3.41
C THR A 8 -79.30 35.61 4.26
N GLU A 9 -79.98 34.78 5.02
CA GLU A 9 -79.40 33.68 5.77
C GLU A 9 -79.08 32.50 4.84
N ILE A 10 -77.85 31.98 4.95
CA ILE A 10 -77.35 30.79 4.21
C ILE A 10 -77.46 29.59 5.15
N PRO A 11 -78.15 28.49 4.78
CA PRO A 11 -78.34 27.33 5.61
C PRO A 11 -77.03 26.52 5.74
N TRP A 12 -76.67 26.12 6.95
CA TRP A 12 -75.55 25.23 7.30
C TRP A 12 -75.72 23.85 6.69
N ARG A 13 -74.93 23.53 5.67
CA ARG A 13 -74.78 22.13 5.25
C ARG A 13 -73.79 21.39 6.13
N SER A 14 -74.22 20.24 6.61
CA SER A 14 -73.43 19.32 7.42
C SER A 14 -72.16 18.85 6.67
N VAL A 15 -71.01 19.18 7.21
CA VAL A 15 -69.73 18.69 6.70
C VAL A 15 -69.45 17.34 7.34
N VAL A 16 -69.48 16.28 6.55
CA VAL A 16 -69.04 14.93 6.97
C VAL A 16 -67.51 14.93 6.98
N PRO A 17 -66.83 14.54 8.08
CA PRO A 17 -65.38 14.43 8.08
C PRO A 17 -64.94 13.21 7.25
N ILE A 18 -64.21 13.44 6.17
CA ILE A 18 -63.46 12.39 5.48
C ILE A 18 -62.25 12.06 6.34
N VAL A 19 -62.29 10.91 7.00
CA VAL A 19 -61.08 10.33 7.66
C VAL A 19 -60.17 9.83 6.56
N ALA A 20 -59.13 10.60 6.25
CA ALA A 20 -58.05 10.16 5.37
C ALA A 20 -57.12 9.24 6.20
N THR A 21 -57.23 7.94 5.96
CA THR A 21 -56.27 6.96 6.49
C THR A 21 -54.93 7.13 5.72
N VAL A 22 -54.01 7.84 6.33
CA VAL A 22 -52.61 7.93 5.84
C VAL A 22 -51.92 6.60 6.11
N CYS A 23 -51.81 5.77 5.09
CA CYS A 23 -51.02 4.54 5.13
C CYS A 23 -49.54 4.93 5.02
N THR A 24 -48.85 5.06 6.18
CA THR A 24 -47.40 5.32 6.22
C THR A 24 -46.67 4.05 5.83
N VAL A 25 -46.29 3.92 4.56
CA VAL A 25 -45.38 2.87 4.11
C VAL A 25 -43.99 3.23 4.63
N MET A 26 -43.58 2.61 5.74
CA MET A 26 -42.17 2.61 6.18
C MET A 26 -41.36 1.83 5.15
N MET A 27 -40.72 2.53 4.23
CA MET A 27 -39.61 1.96 3.46
C MET A 27 -38.41 1.78 4.41
N ALA A 28 -38.24 0.58 4.93
CA ALA A 28 -37.01 0.18 5.57
C ALA A 28 -35.92 0.11 4.48
N THR A 29 -35.16 1.18 4.32
CA THR A 29 -33.91 1.14 3.58
C THR A 29 -32.95 0.25 4.36
N ILE A 30 -32.78 -0.99 3.89
CA ILE A 30 -31.69 -1.86 4.33
C ILE A 30 -30.41 -1.20 3.80
N ALA A 31 -29.77 -0.37 4.60
CA ALA A 31 -28.41 0.07 4.35
C ALA A 31 -27.54 -1.18 4.40
N ALA A 32 -27.15 -1.71 3.26
CA ALA A 32 -26.15 -2.76 3.21
C ALA A 32 -24.90 -2.22 3.93
N ALA A 33 -24.52 -2.88 5.02
CA ALA A 33 -23.30 -2.51 5.73
C ALA A 33 -22.12 -2.65 4.75
N LEU A 34 -21.30 -1.60 4.65
CA LEU A 34 -20.07 -1.69 3.86
C LEU A 34 -19.23 -2.85 4.41
N PRO A 35 -18.63 -3.68 3.52
CA PRO A 35 -17.80 -4.79 3.95
C PRO A 35 -16.68 -4.30 4.86
N ALA A 36 -16.28 -5.12 5.83
CA ALA A 36 -15.21 -4.76 6.75
C ALA A 36 -13.89 -4.58 5.98
N PRO A 37 -13.00 -3.67 6.42
CA PRO A 37 -11.71 -3.42 5.74
C PRO A 37 -10.90 -4.69 5.45
N LYS A 38 -10.95 -5.69 6.34
CA LYS A 38 -10.28 -6.98 6.16
C LYS A 38 -10.85 -7.79 4.97
N GLU A 39 -12.13 -7.62 4.64
CA GLU A 39 -12.77 -8.29 3.51
C GLU A 39 -12.43 -7.62 2.19
N LEU A 40 -12.07 -6.33 2.22
CA LEU A 40 -11.67 -5.56 1.05
C LEU A 40 -10.18 -5.70 0.71
N ASP A 41 -9.34 -6.03 1.70
CA ASP A 41 -7.90 -6.25 1.53
C ASP A 41 -7.56 -7.75 1.61
N GLN A 42 -8.13 -8.54 0.70
CA GLN A 42 -7.94 -9.99 0.61
C GLN A 42 -6.63 -10.37 -0.10
N VAL A 43 -5.49 -9.94 0.46
CA VAL A 43 -4.19 -10.40 -0.04
C VAL A 43 -3.65 -11.54 0.82
N LEU A 44 -3.02 -12.51 0.16
CA LEU A 44 -2.26 -13.53 0.87
C LEU A 44 -1.10 -12.88 1.61
N MET A 45 -0.98 -13.17 2.90
CA MET A 45 0.18 -12.80 3.70
C MET A 45 1.10 -14.01 3.88
N VAL A 46 2.38 -13.81 3.66
CA VAL A 46 3.43 -14.81 3.88
C VAL A 46 3.96 -14.66 5.29
N THR A 47 3.98 -15.76 6.05
CA THR A 47 4.60 -15.78 7.38
C THR A 47 6.10 -15.95 7.24
N ILE A 48 6.86 -15.00 7.80
CA ILE A 48 8.32 -15.05 7.90
C ILE A 48 8.65 -15.53 9.32
N PRO A 49 9.33 -16.67 9.47
CA PRO A 49 9.63 -17.23 10.77
C PRO A 49 10.60 -16.36 11.58
N ALA A 50 10.48 -16.42 12.91
CA ALA A 50 11.47 -15.82 13.80
C ALA A 50 12.86 -16.41 13.55
N GLY A 51 13.89 -15.61 13.82
CA GLY A 51 15.28 -16.04 13.69
C GLY A 51 16.17 -15.01 13.05
N SER A 52 17.47 -15.28 13.08
CA SER A 52 18.50 -14.39 12.55
C SER A 52 18.61 -14.48 11.03
N PHE A 53 19.04 -13.38 10.43
CA PHE A 53 19.39 -13.28 9.02
C PHE A 53 20.57 -12.33 8.83
N LEU A 54 21.24 -12.38 7.69
CA LEU A 54 22.34 -11.48 7.34
C LEU A 54 21.76 -10.22 6.68
N ARG A 55 21.72 -9.09 7.43
CA ARG A 55 21.30 -7.78 6.93
C ARG A 55 22.50 -7.03 6.33
N GLY A 56 22.28 -6.32 5.22
CA GLY A 56 23.29 -5.49 4.59
C GLY A 56 24.23 -6.26 3.68
N SER A 57 25.30 -5.61 3.27
CA SER A 57 26.32 -6.14 2.35
C SER A 57 27.70 -6.11 2.99
N MET A 58 28.58 -7.04 2.57
CA MET A 58 30.00 -7.01 2.95
C MET A 58 30.75 -5.96 2.14
N GLU A 59 31.64 -5.23 2.79
CA GLU A 59 32.59 -4.34 2.10
C GLU A 59 33.57 -5.16 1.23
N PRO A 60 33.89 -4.74 -0.01
CA PRO A 60 33.41 -3.57 -0.74
C PRO A 60 32.17 -3.86 -1.61
N LYS A 61 31.46 -4.95 -1.40
CA LYS A 61 30.24 -5.29 -2.15
C LYS A 61 29.08 -4.43 -1.65
N GLY A 62 28.26 -3.92 -2.58
CA GLY A 62 27.18 -3.00 -2.26
C GLY A 62 27.67 -1.56 -2.03
N ARG A 63 26.77 -0.71 -1.56
CA ARG A 63 27.03 0.71 -1.28
C ARG A 63 27.37 0.91 0.20
N ALA A 64 28.03 2.04 0.50
CA ALA A 64 28.47 2.35 1.86
C ALA A 64 27.31 2.38 2.90
N ASP A 65 26.12 2.74 2.47
CA ASP A 65 24.93 2.76 3.32
C ASP A 65 24.33 1.36 3.58
N GLU A 66 24.83 0.33 2.89
CA GLU A 66 24.47 -1.07 3.11
C GLU A 66 25.43 -1.76 4.08
N TRP A 67 26.51 -1.10 4.51
CA TRP A 67 27.54 -1.65 5.38
C TRP A 67 27.33 -1.28 6.85
N PRO A 68 27.82 -2.09 7.77
CA PRO A 68 28.38 -3.44 7.59
C PRO A 68 27.29 -4.50 7.43
N GLN A 69 27.65 -5.67 6.86
CA GLN A 69 26.79 -6.83 6.97
C GLN A 69 26.80 -7.36 8.40
N GLN A 70 25.62 -7.58 8.96
CA GLN A 70 25.45 -8.01 10.35
C GLN A 70 24.35 -9.07 10.48
N SER A 71 24.53 -9.96 11.47
CA SER A 71 23.47 -10.88 11.88
C SER A 71 22.43 -10.14 12.72
N VAL A 72 21.17 -10.12 12.27
CA VAL A 72 20.05 -9.46 12.94
C VAL A 72 18.96 -10.48 13.20
N TYR A 73 18.47 -10.51 14.44
CA TYR A 73 17.32 -11.34 14.82
C TYR A 73 16.02 -10.56 14.65
N LEU A 74 15.02 -11.21 14.05
CA LEU A 74 13.65 -10.72 13.98
C LEU A 74 12.68 -11.75 14.56
N ASP A 75 11.70 -11.26 15.32
CA ASP A 75 10.52 -12.04 15.69
C ASP A 75 9.74 -12.45 14.44
N ALA A 76 8.86 -13.44 14.56
CA ALA A 76 8.00 -13.84 13.46
C ALA A 76 7.04 -12.71 13.08
N PHE A 77 6.83 -12.50 11.79
CA PHE A 77 5.88 -11.54 11.24
C PHE A 77 5.22 -12.08 9.97
N ALA A 78 4.16 -11.44 9.53
CA ALA A 78 3.57 -11.72 8.23
C ALA A 78 3.69 -10.48 7.34
N ILE A 79 3.93 -10.69 6.04
CA ILE A 79 4.07 -9.63 5.04
C ILE A 79 3.15 -9.94 3.84
N ASP A 80 2.60 -8.92 3.20
CA ASP A 80 1.82 -9.10 1.97
C ASP A 80 2.68 -9.78 0.90
N GLN A 81 2.13 -10.81 0.26
CA GLN A 81 2.87 -11.58 -0.75
C GLN A 81 3.28 -10.70 -1.95
N VAL A 82 2.45 -9.73 -2.29
CA VAL A 82 2.65 -8.79 -3.41
C VAL A 82 2.49 -7.35 -2.94
N GLU A 83 2.90 -6.39 -3.76
CA GLU A 83 2.66 -4.96 -3.54
C GLU A 83 1.16 -4.66 -3.46
N VAL A 84 0.75 -3.56 -2.84
CA VAL A 84 -0.63 -3.09 -2.86
C VAL A 84 -0.99 -2.67 -4.28
N THR A 85 -2.10 -3.21 -4.81
CA THR A 85 -2.57 -2.92 -6.16
C THR A 85 -3.46 -1.68 -6.23
N ASN A 86 -3.65 -1.15 -7.44
CA ASN A 86 -4.58 -0.06 -7.68
C ASN A 86 -6.00 -0.40 -7.23
N GLU A 87 -6.49 -1.61 -7.52
CA GLU A 87 -7.82 -2.07 -7.10
C GLU A 87 -7.98 -2.02 -5.57
N ARG A 88 -7.01 -2.58 -4.83
CA ARG A 88 -7.03 -2.59 -3.37
C ARG A 88 -6.96 -1.18 -2.78
N TYR A 89 -6.14 -0.31 -3.38
CA TYR A 89 -6.01 1.07 -2.93
C TYR A 89 -7.28 1.88 -3.22
N MET A 90 -7.95 1.67 -4.35
CA MET A 90 -9.24 2.30 -4.64
C MET A 90 -10.36 1.87 -3.68
N ALA A 91 -10.36 0.62 -3.21
CA ALA A 91 -11.28 0.19 -2.15
C ALA A 91 -11.06 0.97 -0.84
N PHE A 92 -9.81 1.24 -0.48
CA PHE A 92 -9.44 2.10 0.66
C PHE A 92 -9.96 3.53 0.48
N ILE A 93 -9.70 4.16 -0.67
CA ILE A 93 -10.18 5.52 -0.96
C ILE A 93 -11.70 5.60 -0.88
N THR A 94 -12.39 4.65 -1.52
CA THR A 94 -13.87 4.63 -1.58
C THR A 94 -14.49 4.49 -0.19
N THR A 95 -13.87 3.71 0.70
CA THR A 95 -14.41 3.47 2.05
C THR A 95 -14.06 4.55 3.06
N THR A 96 -12.95 5.28 2.85
CA THR A 96 -12.44 6.23 3.84
C THR A 96 -12.53 7.69 3.43
N GLY A 97 -12.73 7.97 2.13
CA GLY A 97 -12.61 9.32 1.59
C GLY A 97 -11.17 9.83 1.55
N HIS A 98 -10.17 8.94 1.65
CA HIS A 98 -8.77 9.34 1.54
C HIS A 98 -8.50 9.97 0.17
N ARG A 99 -7.51 10.86 0.10
CA ARG A 99 -7.18 11.54 -1.16
C ARG A 99 -6.79 10.57 -2.28
N ASN A 100 -7.18 10.89 -3.50
CA ASN A 100 -6.69 10.19 -4.68
C ASN A 100 -5.22 10.55 -4.93
N PRO A 101 -4.34 9.59 -5.24
CA PRO A 101 -3.01 9.89 -5.75
C PRO A 101 -3.13 10.46 -7.18
N PRO A 102 -2.08 11.15 -7.68
CA PRO A 102 -1.95 11.44 -9.11
C PRO A 102 -2.01 10.17 -9.94
N ASP A 103 -2.64 10.24 -11.11
CA ASP A 103 -2.59 9.15 -12.08
C ASP A 103 -1.17 9.05 -12.64
N PRO A 104 -0.48 7.90 -12.52
CA PRO A 104 0.87 7.75 -13.05
C PRO A 104 0.93 7.76 -14.58
N TYR A 105 -0.21 7.61 -15.26
CA TYR A 105 -0.33 7.50 -16.72
C TYR A 105 -0.97 8.72 -17.38
N ASP A 106 -1.48 9.65 -16.57
CA ASP A 106 -2.11 10.89 -17.02
C ASP A 106 -1.82 12.02 -16.04
N ALA A 107 -1.98 13.26 -16.45
CA ALA A 107 -1.74 14.45 -15.63
C ALA A 107 -2.84 14.71 -14.57
N GLY A 108 -3.89 13.88 -14.51
CA GLY A 108 -5.03 14.02 -13.62
C GLY A 108 -4.88 13.28 -12.29
N LEU A 109 -6.01 13.13 -11.58
CA LEU A 109 -6.13 12.25 -10.42
C LEU A 109 -6.53 10.85 -10.86
N LEU A 110 -6.07 9.83 -10.15
CA LEU A 110 -6.49 8.45 -10.37
C LEU A 110 -7.98 8.30 -10.02
N VAL A 111 -8.84 8.35 -11.03
CA VAL A 111 -10.31 8.26 -10.86
C VAL A 111 -10.87 6.90 -11.27
N SER A 112 -10.08 6.09 -11.96
CA SER A 112 -10.47 4.75 -12.42
C SER A 112 -9.26 3.84 -12.44
N VAL A 113 -9.47 2.60 -12.05
CA VAL A 113 -8.43 1.54 -12.09
C VAL A 113 -8.61 0.60 -13.28
N LYS A 114 -9.54 0.89 -14.20
CA LYS A 114 -9.84 0.01 -15.33
C LYS A 114 -8.61 -0.23 -16.20
N GLY A 115 -8.22 -1.49 -16.31
CA GLY A 115 -7.05 -1.93 -17.08
C GLY A 115 -5.72 -1.82 -16.34
N ILE A 116 -5.73 -1.35 -15.08
CA ILE A 116 -4.56 -1.27 -14.19
C ILE A 116 -4.82 -1.88 -12.81
N GLU A 117 -5.90 -2.63 -12.66
CA GLU A 117 -6.39 -3.19 -11.39
C GLU A 117 -5.28 -3.91 -10.63
N HIS A 118 -4.53 -4.74 -11.35
CA HIS A 118 -3.49 -5.62 -10.80
C HIS A 118 -2.08 -5.04 -10.86
N LEU A 119 -1.92 -3.81 -11.36
CA LEU A 119 -0.65 -3.10 -11.27
C LEU A 119 -0.45 -2.55 -9.85
N PRO A 120 0.81 -2.47 -9.36
CA PRO A 120 1.06 -1.86 -8.06
C PRO A 120 0.60 -0.40 -8.05
N ILE A 121 0.02 0.03 -6.93
CA ILE A 121 -0.22 1.45 -6.70
C ILE A 121 1.11 2.17 -6.58
N VAL A 122 1.24 3.27 -7.28
CA VAL A 122 2.39 4.19 -7.22
C VAL A 122 1.91 5.63 -7.04
N GLN A 123 2.82 6.61 -7.02
CA GLN A 123 2.46 8.02 -6.76
C GLN A 123 1.83 8.25 -5.37
N VAL A 124 2.15 7.41 -4.41
CA VAL A 124 1.69 7.49 -3.03
C VAL A 124 2.81 7.99 -2.12
N THR A 125 2.47 8.87 -1.19
CA THR A 125 3.40 9.31 -0.14
C THR A 125 3.56 8.24 0.93
N TRP A 126 4.57 8.37 1.78
CA TRP A 126 4.73 7.52 2.96
C TRP A 126 3.50 7.57 3.90
N TYR A 127 2.88 8.74 4.04
CA TYR A 127 1.66 8.90 4.85
C TYR A 127 0.47 8.17 4.27
N ASP A 128 0.32 8.16 2.94
CA ASP A 128 -0.73 7.42 2.26
C ASP A 128 -0.55 5.91 2.46
N ALA A 129 0.67 5.42 2.29
CA ALA A 129 1.02 4.02 2.50
C ALA A 129 0.75 3.58 3.95
N LYS A 130 1.16 4.40 4.93
CA LYS A 130 0.87 4.16 6.35
C LYS A 130 -0.62 4.15 6.64
N ALA A 131 -1.38 5.11 6.09
CA ALA A 131 -2.83 5.21 6.29
C ALA A 131 -3.55 3.97 5.74
N TYR A 132 -3.17 3.53 4.53
CA TYR A 132 -3.69 2.30 3.94
C TYR A 132 -3.42 1.07 4.82
N CYS A 133 -2.17 0.83 5.21
CA CYS A 133 -1.83 -0.32 6.04
C CYS A 133 -2.58 -0.29 7.38
N SER A 134 -2.75 0.88 7.99
CA SER A 134 -3.54 1.03 9.24
C SER A 134 -5.02 0.72 9.03
N TRP A 135 -5.61 1.16 7.92
CA TRP A 135 -6.98 0.81 7.54
C TRP A 135 -7.15 -0.70 7.38
N ALA A 136 -6.20 -1.36 6.72
CA ALA A 136 -6.17 -2.82 6.53
C ALA A 136 -5.84 -3.61 7.82
N LYS A 137 -5.70 -2.94 8.99
CA LYS A 137 -5.27 -3.54 10.27
C LYS A 137 -3.87 -4.16 10.18
N LYS A 138 -3.00 -3.52 9.43
CA LYS A 138 -1.60 -3.84 9.20
C LYS A 138 -0.73 -2.62 9.49
N ARG A 139 0.55 -2.71 9.22
CA ARG A 139 1.52 -1.62 9.26
C ARG A 139 2.48 -1.71 8.08
N LEU A 140 3.28 -0.69 7.83
CA LEU A 140 4.42 -0.84 6.94
C LEU A 140 5.40 -1.84 7.56
N PRO A 141 6.14 -2.65 6.76
CA PRO A 141 7.25 -3.44 7.26
C PRO A 141 8.37 -2.53 7.76
N THR A 142 9.15 -2.97 8.74
CA THR A 142 10.45 -2.34 9.00
C THR A 142 11.40 -2.62 7.85
N GLU A 143 12.46 -1.81 7.71
CA GLU A 143 13.49 -2.02 6.70
C GLU A 143 14.12 -3.41 6.82
N ALA A 144 14.37 -3.87 8.05
CA ALA A 144 14.94 -5.19 8.33
C ALA A 144 13.95 -6.33 8.02
N GLU A 145 12.66 -6.17 8.32
CA GLU A 145 11.62 -7.15 7.95
C GLU A 145 11.51 -7.29 6.44
N TRP A 146 11.49 -6.16 5.71
CA TRP A 146 11.46 -6.15 4.27
C TRP A 146 12.66 -6.90 3.68
N GLU A 147 13.88 -6.63 4.17
CA GLU A 147 15.10 -7.27 3.69
C GLU A 147 15.11 -8.77 3.96
N LYS A 148 14.73 -9.22 5.17
CA LYS A 148 14.61 -10.65 5.48
C LYS A 148 13.60 -11.35 4.59
N ALA A 149 12.43 -10.73 4.35
CA ALA A 149 11.40 -11.26 3.46
C ALA A 149 11.91 -11.40 2.02
N ALA A 150 12.77 -10.47 1.57
CA ALA A 150 13.35 -10.47 0.24
C ALA A 150 14.43 -11.54 0.06
N ARG A 151 15.40 -11.62 0.98
CA ARG A 151 16.64 -12.39 0.77
C ARG A 151 16.78 -13.68 1.57
N GLY A 152 15.86 -13.98 2.49
CA GLY A 152 16.01 -15.13 3.38
C GLY A 152 17.08 -14.89 4.45
N THR A 153 17.83 -15.95 4.80
CA THR A 153 18.79 -15.93 5.91
C THR A 153 20.24 -16.03 5.46
N ASP A 154 20.51 -16.38 4.22
CA ASP A 154 21.85 -16.74 3.70
C ASP A 154 22.65 -15.57 3.11
N GLY A 155 22.05 -14.36 3.10
CA GLY A 155 22.74 -13.16 2.63
C GLY A 155 22.85 -13.04 1.10
N ARG A 156 22.05 -13.80 0.33
CA ARG A 156 21.99 -13.75 -1.13
C ARG A 156 21.76 -12.33 -1.66
N ARG A 157 22.25 -12.06 -2.86
CA ARG A 157 22.20 -10.72 -3.45
C ARG A 157 20.80 -10.32 -3.89
N TYR A 158 20.06 -11.24 -4.53
CA TYR A 158 18.71 -11.02 -5.03
C TYR A 158 17.73 -12.01 -4.38
N PRO A 159 16.41 -11.79 -4.46
CA PRO A 159 15.44 -12.73 -3.89
C PRO A 159 15.61 -14.16 -4.39
N TRP A 160 15.95 -14.36 -5.66
CA TRP A 160 16.17 -15.66 -6.30
C TRP A 160 17.57 -16.26 -6.10
N GLY A 161 18.51 -15.55 -5.50
CA GLY A 161 19.91 -15.98 -5.33
C GLY A 161 20.93 -14.96 -5.82
N ASP A 162 22.09 -15.43 -6.26
CA ASP A 162 23.21 -14.57 -6.68
C ASP A 162 23.33 -14.41 -8.20
N GLU A 163 22.50 -15.11 -8.98
CA GLU A 163 22.52 -15.02 -10.43
C GLU A 163 22.10 -13.60 -10.89
N PRO A 164 22.71 -13.09 -11.95
CA PRO A 164 22.37 -11.78 -12.50
C PRO A 164 20.86 -11.63 -12.76
N PRO A 165 20.30 -10.43 -12.60
CA PRO A 165 18.89 -10.19 -12.90
C PRO A 165 18.59 -10.32 -14.38
N SER A 166 17.37 -10.73 -14.69
CA SER A 166 16.84 -10.87 -16.04
C SER A 166 15.38 -10.40 -16.08
N VAL A 167 14.87 -10.13 -17.26
CA VAL A 167 13.47 -9.69 -17.50
C VAL A 167 12.42 -10.75 -17.12
N THR A 168 12.83 -12.00 -16.91
CA THR A 168 11.96 -13.08 -16.44
C THR A 168 11.89 -13.16 -14.90
N ARG A 169 12.80 -12.47 -14.20
CA ARG A 169 12.92 -12.46 -12.74
C ARG A 169 12.50 -11.14 -12.11
N ALA A 170 12.74 -10.02 -12.80
CA ALA A 170 12.45 -8.69 -12.27
C ALA A 170 12.08 -7.72 -13.40
N ASN A 171 11.31 -6.70 -13.04
CA ASN A 171 10.97 -5.57 -13.91
C ASN A 171 11.85 -4.38 -13.51
N PHE A 172 12.92 -4.14 -14.26
CA PHE A 172 13.97 -3.15 -13.96
C PHE A 172 14.61 -2.63 -15.26
N ASP A 173 15.40 -1.57 -15.17
CA ASP A 173 16.20 -0.97 -16.25
C ASP A 173 15.38 -0.71 -17.52
N ARG A 174 14.18 -0.14 -17.32
CA ARG A 174 13.24 0.13 -18.40
C ARG A 174 13.07 1.62 -18.65
N GLU A 175 12.78 1.94 -19.90
CA GLU A 175 12.22 3.24 -20.27
C GLU A 175 10.71 3.28 -20.01
N TRP A 176 10.16 4.48 -19.91
CA TRP A 176 8.73 4.67 -19.73
C TRP A 176 7.96 4.22 -20.98
N ASP A 177 7.02 3.32 -20.81
CA ASP A 177 6.12 2.77 -21.83
C ASP A 177 4.68 2.74 -21.31
N GLU A 178 4.22 3.89 -20.83
CA GLU A 178 2.86 4.07 -20.30
C GLU A 178 2.40 2.89 -19.41
N ARG A 179 1.22 2.31 -19.72
CA ARG A 179 0.62 1.20 -18.95
C ARG A 179 1.41 -0.11 -19.03
N ASN A 180 2.36 -0.24 -19.96
CA ASN A 180 3.22 -1.42 -20.08
C ASN A 180 4.48 -1.35 -19.22
N THR A 181 4.73 -0.21 -18.57
CA THR A 181 5.93 0.02 -17.77
C THR A 181 5.94 -0.82 -16.49
N LEU A 182 4.86 -0.75 -15.71
CA LEU A 182 4.67 -1.59 -14.54
C LEU A 182 4.13 -2.96 -14.98
N ARG A 183 4.46 -4.00 -14.22
CA ARG A 183 3.94 -5.36 -14.43
C ARG A 183 2.85 -5.67 -13.41
N PRO A 184 1.85 -6.49 -13.77
CA PRO A 184 0.93 -7.03 -12.80
C PRO A 184 1.68 -7.70 -11.65
N VAL A 185 1.27 -7.43 -10.43
CA VAL A 185 1.93 -7.98 -9.24
C VAL A 185 1.99 -9.50 -9.29
N GLY A 186 3.11 -10.10 -8.93
CA GLY A 186 3.31 -11.54 -8.93
C GLY A 186 3.47 -12.18 -10.31
N SER A 187 3.61 -11.40 -11.38
CA SER A 187 3.70 -11.93 -12.75
C SER A 187 5.06 -12.53 -13.11
N LEU A 188 6.08 -12.39 -12.26
CA LEU A 188 7.45 -12.86 -12.49
C LEU A 188 7.89 -13.89 -11.44
N PRO A 189 7.31 -15.10 -11.42
CA PRO A 189 7.53 -16.08 -10.34
C PRO A 189 8.97 -16.60 -10.24
N ALA A 190 9.78 -16.46 -11.28
CA ALA A 190 11.21 -16.79 -11.24
C ALA A 190 12.02 -15.81 -10.37
N GLY A 191 11.42 -14.69 -9.96
CA GLY A 191 11.96 -13.68 -9.07
C GLY A 191 11.51 -13.81 -7.61
N ASP A 192 10.73 -14.82 -7.27
CA ASP A 192 10.19 -15.02 -5.93
C ASP A 192 11.31 -15.16 -4.87
N SER A 193 11.05 -14.66 -3.68
CA SER A 193 11.96 -14.81 -2.53
C SER A 193 11.93 -16.25 -1.99
N PRO A 194 12.88 -16.65 -1.11
CA PRO A 194 12.88 -17.98 -0.48
C PRO A 194 11.59 -18.31 0.28
N TYR A 195 10.85 -17.28 0.69
CA TYR A 195 9.58 -17.43 1.38
C TYR A 195 8.37 -17.36 0.46
N GLY A 196 8.56 -17.13 -0.85
CA GLY A 196 7.49 -16.96 -1.82
C GLY A 196 6.85 -15.57 -1.81
N VAL A 197 7.56 -14.56 -1.28
CA VAL A 197 7.20 -13.15 -1.44
C VAL A 197 7.64 -12.69 -2.82
N LYS A 198 6.76 -12.01 -3.54
CA LYS A 198 6.92 -11.67 -4.96
C LYS A 198 7.32 -10.22 -5.15
N ASP A 199 7.96 -9.93 -6.29
CA ASP A 199 8.32 -8.58 -6.75
C ASP A 199 9.22 -7.80 -5.76
N MET A 200 10.05 -8.53 -4.98
CA MET A 200 10.98 -7.94 -4.01
C MET A 200 12.22 -7.31 -4.68
N ALA A 201 12.25 -7.26 -6.02
CA ALA A 201 13.31 -6.64 -6.81
C ALA A 201 12.71 -6.02 -8.08
N GLY A 202 12.78 -4.70 -8.22
CA GLY A 202 12.20 -3.97 -9.34
C GLY A 202 10.69 -3.75 -9.19
N ASN A 203 9.99 -3.53 -10.29
CA ASN A 203 8.58 -3.16 -10.40
C ASN A 203 8.27 -1.83 -9.70
N ALA A 204 7.77 -1.83 -8.47
CA ALA A 204 7.66 -0.63 -7.67
C ALA A 204 8.59 -0.72 -6.44
N ARG A 205 9.44 0.29 -6.24
CA ARG A 205 10.15 0.42 -4.96
C ARG A 205 9.18 0.72 -3.84
N GLU A 206 9.51 0.32 -2.61
CA GLU A 206 8.53 0.24 -1.55
C GLU A 206 8.90 1.09 -0.33
N TRP A 207 7.93 1.88 0.13
CA TRP A 207 8.01 2.54 1.42
C TRP A 207 8.08 1.51 2.55
N VAL A 208 9.02 1.71 3.47
CA VAL A 208 9.09 0.99 4.74
C VAL A 208 8.88 1.94 5.92
N GLN A 209 8.74 1.40 7.12
CA GLN A 209 8.42 2.19 8.32
C GLN A 209 9.54 3.14 8.71
N ASP A 210 10.79 2.75 8.49
CA ASP A 210 11.97 3.33 9.09
C ASP A 210 12.31 4.72 8.54
N TRP A 211 12.84 5.58 9.40
CA TRP A 211 13.63 6.71 8.96
C TRP A 211 14.93 6.20 8.34
N TYR A 212 15.40 6.89 7.32
CA TYR A 212 16.67 6.56 6.68
C TYR A 212 17.82 7.34 7.33
N ASP A 213 18.88 6.61 7.69
CA ASP A 213 20.19 7.13 8.02
C ASP A 213 21.24 6.25 7.33
N PRO A 214 22.21 6.82 6.56
CA PRO A 214 23.22 6.03 5.86
C PRO A 214 24.18 5.29 6.79
N HIS A 215 24.28 5.71 8.05
CA HIS A 215 25.19 5.11 9.05
C HIS A 215 24.47 4.19 10.03
N TYR A 216 23.14 4.09 9.97
CA TYR A 216 22.34 3.35 10.94
C TYR A 216 22.78 1.90 11.12
N TYR A 217 23.24 1.23 10.05
CA TYR A 217 23.59 -0.19 10.13
C TYR A 217 24.79 -0.46 11.06
N ALA A 218 25.70 0.50 11.23
CA ALA A 218 26.86 0.34 12.12
C ALA A 218 26.45 0.26 13.61
N ASP A 219 25.41 1.00 14.01
CA ASP A 219 25.01 1.17 15.41
C ASP A 219 23.61 0.58 15.70
N ALA A 220 23.00 -0.09 14.73
CA ALA A 220 21.64 -0.61 14.88
C ALA A 220 21.59 -1.78 15.88
N PRO A 221 20.47 -1.89 16.64
CA PRO A 221 20.24 -3.06 17.49
C PRO A 221 20.29 -4.37 16.68
N GLU A 222 20.88 -5.41 17.27
CA GLU A 222 20.91 -6.75 16.67
C GLU A 222 19.55 -7.46 16.72
N GLN A 223 18.60 -6.97 17.53
CA GLN A 223 17.28 -7.55 17.72
C GLN A 223 16.19 -6.56 17.35
N ASN A 224 15.31 -6.95 16.41
CA ASN A 224 14.12 -6.20 15.96
C ASN A 224 14.39 -4.72 15.66
N PRO A 225 15.42 -4.35 14.86
CA PRO A 225 15.71 -2.95 14.55
C PRO A 225 14.55 -2.30 13.80
N THR A 226 14.22 -1.06 14.18
CA THR A 226 13.09 -0.30 13.64
C THR A 226 13.51 1.01 12.97
N GLY A 227 14.80 1.14 12.67
CA GLY A 227 15.39 2.38 12.16
C GLY A 227 15.69 3.40 13.23
N PRO A 228 16.28 4.55 12.86
CA PRO A 228 16.50 5.66 13.77
C PRO A 228 15.19 6.18 14.38
N GLU A 229 15.25 6.69 15.61
CA GLU A 229 14.06 7.27 16.27
C GLU A 229 13.49 8.48 15.52
N LYS A 230 14.33 9.23 14.83
CA LYS A 230 13.97 10.44 14.07
C LYS A 230 14.82 10.57 12.82
N GLY A 231 14.30 11.28 11.82
CA GLY A 231 14.98 11.54 10.56
C GLY A 231 14.23 12.58 9.71
N VAL A 232 14.77 12.87 8.55
CA VAL A 232 14.18 13.83 7.59
C VAL A 232 13.65 13.14 6.32
N VAL A 233 14.09 11.90 6.06
CA VAL A 233 13.66 11.09 4.92
C VAL A 233 13.37 9.66 5.38
N ARG A 234 12.49 8.98 4.64
CA ARG A 234 12.11 7.58 4.91
C ARG A 234 12.90 6.62 4.04
N SER A 235 13.14 5.41 4.54
CA SER A 235 13.75 4.34 3.77
C SER A 235 12.80 3.81 2.71
N ILE A 236 13.35 3.45 1.57
CA ILE A 236 12.67 2.84 0.41
C ILE A 236 13.50 1.63 -0.02
N ARG A 237 12.83 0.55 -0.44
CA ARG A 237 13.50 -0.71 -0.76
C ARG A 237 13.10 -1.25 -2.13
N GLY A 238 13.89 -2.21 -2.67
CA GLY A 238 13.56 -3.04 -3.81
C GLY A 238 13.96 -2.51 -5.19
N GLY A 239 14.22 -1.22 -5.33
CA GLY A 239 14.35 -0.59 -6.65
C GLY A 239 13.02 -0.59 -7.40
N SER A 240 12.98 -0.04 -8.59
CA SER A 240 11.74 0.04 -9.40
C SER A 240 12.02 -0.30 -10.87
N TRP A 241 10.99 -0.24 -11.70
CA TRP A 241 11.06 -0.51 -13.14
C TRP A 241 12.17 0.24 -13.89
N HIS A 242 12.57 1.44 -13.44
CA HIS A 242 13.64 2.25 -14.05
C HIS A 242 14.99 2.14 -13.33
N SER A 243 15.07 1.38 -12.25
CA SER A 243 16.32 1.23 -11.49
C SER A 243 17.30 0.34 -12.26
N PRO A 244 18.59 0.70 -12.29
CA PRO A 244 19.61 -0.18 -12.86
C PRO A 244 19.75 -1.45 -12.02
N SER A 245 20.31 -2.50 -12.62
CA SER A 245 20.50 -3.80 -11.97
C SER A 245 21.26 -3.76 -10.63
N ALA A 246 22.11 -2.75 -10.44
CA ALA A 246 22.85 -2.54 -9.20
C ALA A 246 21.95 -2.14 -8.02
N ASP A 247 20.81 -1.51 -8.28
CA ASP A 247 19.93 -0.92 -7.27
C ASP A 247 18.72 -1.79 -6.92
N ILE A 248 18.56 -2.97 -7.54
CA ILE A 248 17.48 -3.91 -7.25
C ILE A 248 17.90 -5.08 -6.34
N GLY A 249 19.11 -5.03 -5.79
CA GLY A 249 19.59 -6.02 -4.81
C GLY A 249 18.79 -5.97 -3.51
N ALA A 250 18.63 -7.12 -2.85
CA ALA A 250 17.87 -7.23 -1.61
C ALA A 250 18.41 -6.37 -0.46
N ALA A 251 19.71 -6.06 -0.46
CA ALA A 251 20.35 -5.17 0.51
C ALA A 251 20.30 -3.69 0.08
N SER A 252 19.95 -3.39 -1.20
CA SER A 252 19.97 -2.03 -1.72
C SER A 252 19.01 -1.11 -0.96
N ARG A 253 19.54 0.04 -0.53
CA ARG A 253 18.81 1.04 0.26
C ARG A 253 18.53 2.28 -0.57
N GLY A 254 17.29 2.73 -0.54
CA GLY A 254 16.84 3.99 -1.11
C GLY A 254 16.28 4.91 -0.02
N ARG A 255 16.03 6.17 -0.40
CA ARG A 255 15.45 7.15 0.49
C ARG A 255 14.54 8.12 -0.25
N GLY A 256 13.57 8.68 0.46
CA GLY A 256 12.70 9.71 -0.06
C GLY A 256 12.09 10.58 1.03
N GLY A 257 11.86 11.83 0.71
CA GLY A 257 11.05 12.69 1.59
C GLY A 257 9.67 12.05 1.80
N PHE A 258 9.11 12.18 2.97
CA PHE A 258 7.82 11.55 3.33
C PHE A 258 6.63 12.01 2.45
N ALA A 259 6.79 13.12 1.72
CA ALA A 259 5.83 13.62 0.73
C ALA A 259 6.20 13.27 -0.72
N LEU A 260 7.29 12.50 -0.95
CA LEU A 260 7.71 12.10 -2.28
C LEU A 260 6.63 11.24 -2.94
N GLN A 261 6.32 11.56 -4.19
CA GLN A 261 5.43 10.81 -5.08
C GLN A 261 6.15 10.59 -6.40
N THR A 262 6.28 9.36 -6.84
CA THR A 262 6.92 9.01 -8.11
C THR A 262 6.20 7.86 -8.79
N HIS A 263 6.36 7.75 -10.11
CA HIS A 263 5.81 6.68 -10.94
C HIS A 263 6.37 5.28 -10.63
N GLY A 264 7.33 5.18 -9.74
CA GLY A 264 7.96 3.92 -9.37
C GLY A 264 8.00 3.67 -7.86
N THR A 265 7.20 4.39 -7.06
CA THR A 265 7.18 4.23 -5.60
C THR A 265 5.80 3.86 -5.10
N GLY A 266 5.67 2.63 -4.61
CA GLY A 266 4.51 2.04 -3.98
C GLY A 266 4.84 1.50 -2.59
N PHE A 267 4.18 0.42 -2.16
CA PHE A 267 4.38 -0.21 -0.85
C PHE A 267 3.69 -1.56 -0.75
N ARG A 268 4.05 -2.32 0.29
CA ARG A 268 3.28 -3.46 0.82
C ARG A 268 3.13 -3.35 2.33
N CYS A 269 2.22 -4.12 2.92
CA CYS A 269 2.00 -4.09 4.36
C CYS A 269 2.55 -5.34 5.06
N ALA A 270 2.82 -5.18 6.36
CA ALA A 270 3.20 -6.28 7.26
C ALA A 270 2.30 -6.29 8.50
N ARG A 271 2.37 -7.39 9.25
CA ARG A 271 1.67 -7.57 10.51
C ARG A 271 2.55 -8.36 11.46
N SER A 272 2.68 -7.90 12.70
CA SER A 272 3.36 -8.66 13.75
C SER A 272 2.60 -9.97 14.03
N SER A 273 3.31 -11.08 14.18
CA SER A 273 2.72 -12.30 14.71
C SER A 273 2.41 -12.08 16.19
N LYS A 274 1.23 -12.49 16.62
CA LYS A 274 0.83 -12.44 18.03
C LYS A 274 1.55 -13.55 18.79
#